data_04e3704cfbd9bc77bf75834ead6f3166
#
_entry.id   04e3704cfbd9bc77bf75834ead6f3166
#
_cell.length_a   1.000
_cell.length_b   1.000
_cell.length_c   1.000
_cell.angle_alpha   90.00
_cell.angle_beta   90.00
_cell.angle_gamma   90.00
#
_symmetry.space_group_name_H-M   'P 1'
#
loop_
_entity.id
_entity.type
_entity.pdbx_description
1 polymer ?
#
loop_
_entity_poly.entity_id
_entity_poly.type
_entity_poly.pdbx_seq_one_letter_code
_entity_poly.pdbx_strand_id
1 'polypeptide(L)'
;MAALLFAFYLFDMTYVKVKVYHKTGYGFKGKFKRLPRALRNFKPERDVYFYLFTEHNTHQGHRIYPEKPSSLFISHFDFNKDVKILIHGWKNTGNSTFGRTVKDAYISQMGVNVIVVDWHKLSILAYHRSCRHMDMVAVRVAILYDFLRQYVARRAIHIIGHSLGAHVAGIAGEVVQRGKIYRITGLDPAGPMISKIRTHGRLDKEDAEFVDVIHTSGFMLGFYSPLGHADFYPNKGTPIQPGCGVDVVGRCSHRRSYHLFQESIFNSSEFMALQCQNWKHFVKNKCFPTWHRMGEHIQYGIEGKFFLRTARKSPFDVGYTTDLKSRVHNLTTISNKTV
;
A
#
# COMPACT_ATOMS: atom_id res chain seq x y z
N MET A 1 -22.07 1.16 -21.98
CA MET A 1 -21.22 0.66 -23.10
C MET A 1 -19.81 0.50 -22.55
N ALA A 2 -19.37 -0.73 -22.37
CA ALA A 2 -18.07 -1.07 -21.84
C ALA A 2 -17.03 -0.95 -22.96
N ALA A 3 -16.10 -0.01 -22.85
CA ALA A 3 -14.98 0.09 -23.77
C ALA A 3 -13.91 -0.93 -23.35
N LEU A 4 -13.68 -1.93 -24.19
CA LEU A 4 -12.61 -2.92 -24.04
C LEU A 4 -11.25 -2.23 -24.16
N LEU A 5 -10.44 -2.32 -23.11
CA LEU A 5 -9.03 -1.99 -23.14
C LEU A 5 -8.23 -3.23 -23.52
N PHE A 6 -7.82 -3.32 -24.78
CA PHE A 6 -6.79 -4.25 -25.20
C PHE A 6 -5.43 -3.53 -25.16
N ALA A 7 -4.50 -4.02 -24.36
CA ALA A 7 -3.10 -3.66 -24.48
C ALA A 7 -2.55 -4.38 -25.72
N PHE A 8 -2.55 -3.71 -26.88
CA PHE A 8 -1.89 -4.23 -28.07
C PHE A 8 -0.40 -3.97 -28.00
N TYR A 9 0.39 -5.02 -27.98
CA TYR A 9 1.83 -4.96 -28.20
C TYR A 9 2.08 -4.89 -29.70
N LEU A 10 2.46 -3.72 -30.23
CA LEU A 10 3.00 -3.59 -31.57
C LEU A 10 4.54 -3.72 -31.47
N PHE A 11 5.08 -4.78 -32.03
CA PHE A 11 6.51 -4.98 -32.19
C PHE A 11 7.00 -4.18 -33.40
N ASP A 12 7.72 -3.09 -33.15
CA ASP A 12 8.63 -2.49 -34.14
C ASP A 12 10.05 -2.91 -33.77
N MET A 13 10.80 -3.46 -34.74
CA MET A 13 12.09 -4.12 -34.54
C MET A 13 13.21 -3.23 -33.95
N THR A 14 12.98 -1.93 -33.78
CA THR A 14 13.95 -0.99 -33.23
C THR A 14 13.62 -0.46 -31.82
N TYR A 15 12.36 -0.55 -31.36
CA TYR A 15 11.92 -0.08 -30.04
C TYR A 15 10.72 -0.87 -29.55
N VAL A 16 10.79 -1.36 -28.29
CA VAL A 16 9.58 -1.86 -27.61
C VAL A 16 8.76 -0.65 -27.18
N LYS A 17 7.65 -0.39 -27.84
CA LYS A 17 6.68 0.62 -27.46
C LYS A 17 5.58 -0.04 -26.65
N VAL A 18 5.53 0.23 -25.36
CA VAL A 18 4.39 -0.16 -24.52
C VAL A 18 3.35 0.95 -24.57
N LYS A 19 2.16 0.63 -25.05
CA LYS A 19 1.04 1.58 -25.06
C LYS A 19 0.38 1.58 -23.69
N VAL A 20 0.58 2.65 -22.95
CA VAL A 20 -0.04 2.88 -21.64
C VAL A 20 -1.24 3.79 -21.85
N TYR A 21 -2.40 3.35 -21.37
CA TYR A 21 -3.63 4.13 -21.48
C TYR A 21 -3.85 4.91 -20.18
N HIS A 22 -4.04 6.21 -20.31
CA HIS A 22 -4.46 7.07 -19.22
C HIS A 22 -5.93 7.46 -19.42
N LYS A 23 -6.72 7.38 -18.35
CA LYS A 23 -8.09 7.88 -18.34
C LYS A 23 -8.06 9.40 -18.51
N THR A 24 -8.70 9.90 -19.56
CA THR A 24 -8.95 11.33 -19.76
C THR A 24 -10.46 11.56 -19.64
N GLY A 25 -10.91 12.76 -19.29
CA GLY A 25 -12.34 13.08 -19.15
C GLY A 25 -13.21 12.73 -20.38
N TYR A 26 -12.59 12.40 -21.53
CA TYR A 26 -13.24 12.05 -22.80
C TYR A 26 -12.76 10.71 -23.38
N GLY A 27 -12.14 9.82 -22.59
CA GLY A 27 -11.65 8.51 -23.05
C GLY A 27 -10.19 8.24 -22.69
N PHE A 28 -9.68 7.09 -23.14
CA PHE A 28 -8.29 6.69 -22.87
C PHE A 28 -7.36 7.14 -24.00
N LYS A 29 -6.35 7.96 -23.68
CA LYS A 29 -5.25 8.24 -24.60
C LYS A 29 -4.05 7.36 -24.30
N GLY A 30 -3.68 6.51 -25.26
CA GLY A 30 -2.47 5.70 -25.17
C GLY A 30 -1.23 6.52 -25.53
N LYS A 31 -0.20 6.51 -24.65
CA LYS A 31 1.12 7.03 -24.95
C LYS A 31 2.12 5.89 -25.04
N PHE A 32 2.94 5.88 -26.09
CA PHE A 32 4.07 4.95 -26.20
C PHE A 32 5.23 5.44 -25.33
N LYS A 33 5.73 4.60 -24.43
CA LYS A 33 6.93 4.87 -23.64
C LYS A 33 8.13 4.16 -24.23
N ARG A 34 9.23 4.90 -24.41
CA ARG A 34 10.53 4.30 -24.78
C ARG A 34 11.17 3.69 -23.54
N LEU A 35 11.46 2.40 -23.57
CA LEU A 35 12.22 1.73 -22.53
C LEU A 35 13.72 2.06 -22.64
N PRO A 36 14.44 2.21 -21.51
CA PRO A 36 15.88 2.30 -21.50
C PRO A 36 16.52 1.09 -22.19
N ARG A 37 17.73 1.26 -22.78
CA ARG A 37 18.47 0.19 -23.47
C ARG A 37 18.62 -1.08 -22.61
N ALA A 38 18.82 -0.93 -21.29
CA ALA A 38 18.89 -2.03 -20.33
C ALA A 38 17.58 -2.82 -20.19
N LEU A 39 16.44 -2.26 -20.61
CA LEU A 39 15.11 -2.88 -20.53
C LEU A 39 14.55 -3.26 -21.90
N ARG A 40 15.35 -3.31 -22.96
CA ARG A 40 14.87 -3.67 -24.30
C ARG A 40 14.18 -5.05 -24.33
N ASN A 41 14.63 -5.96 -23.49
CA ASN A 41 14.07 -7.31 -23.34
C ASN A 41 13.06 -7.42 -22.19
N PHE A 42 12.67 -6.32 -21.54
CA PHE A 42 11.69 -6.35 -20.48
C PHE A 42 10.30 -6.62 -21.06
N LYS A 43 9.66 -7.67 -20.53
CA LYS A 43 8.29 -8.05 -20.86
C LYS A 43 7.50 -8.09 -19.56
N PRO A 44 6.50 -7.19 -19.33
CA PRO A 44 5.77 -7.15 -18.06
C PRO A 44 5.18 -8.50 -17.66
N GLU A 45 4.62 -9.24 -18.60
CA GLU A 45 4.02 -10.57 -18.40
C GLU A 45 5.02 -11.65 -17.92
N ARG A 46 6.31 -11.46 -18.22
CA ARG A 46 7.38 -12.36 -17.82
C ARG A 46 8.13 -11.84 -16.60
N ASP A 47 8.29 -10.53 -16.48
CA ASP A 47 9.29 -9.88 -15.63
C ASP A 47 8.68 -9.16 -14.41
N VAL A 48 7.35 -9.14 -14.30
CA VAL A 48 6.62 -8.88 -13.06
C VAL A 48 6.11 -10.23 -12.56
N TYR A 49 6.51 -10.59 -11.34
CA TYR A 49 6.27 -11.92 -10.79
C TYR A 49 5.17 -11.84 -9.72
N PHE A 50 4.33 -12.87 -9.68
CA PHE A 50 3.30 -13.06 -8.66
C PHE A 50 3.58 -14.37 -7.93
N TYR A 51 3.98 -14.29 -6.67
CA TYR A 51 4.28 -15.45 -5.84
C TYR A 51 3.18 -15.65 -4.80
N LEU A 52 2.45 -16.74 -4.92
CA LEU A 52 1.44 -17.18 -3.95
C LEU A 52 2.11 -17.89 -2.78
N PHE A 53 1.72 -17.48 -1.60
CA PHE A 53 2.04 -18.12 -0.33
C PHE A 53 0.75 -18.43 0.43
N THR A 54 0.71 -19.59 1.07
CA THR A 54 -0.37 -20.07 1.94
C THR A 54 0.24 -20.79 3.14
N GLU A 55 -0.57 -21.30 4.04
CA GLU A 55 -0.10 -22.14 5.15
C GLU A 55 0.66 -23.40 4.68
N HIS A 56 0.39 -23.88 3.46
CA HIS A 56 1.03 -25.07 2.87
C HIS A 56 2.35 -24.80 2.17
N ASN A 57 2.68 -23.53 1.88
CA ASN A 57 3.91 -23.14 1.17
C ASN A 57 4.48 -21.80 1.67
N THR A 58 4.64 -21.66 2.98
CA THR A 58 5.05 -20.42 3.66
C THR A 58 6.41 -19.88 3.23
N HIS A 59 7.35 -20.74 2.85
CA HIS A 59 8.74 -20.37 2.54
C HIS A 59 9.01 -20.28 1.04
N GLN A 60 8.38 -21.11 0.22
CA GLN A 60 8.57 -21.16 -1.22
C GLN A 60 7.29 -20.76 -1.96
N GLY A 61 7.27 -19.54 -2.50
CA GLY A 61 6.11 -19.03 -3.23
C GLY A 61 5.87 -19.80 -4.55
N HIS A 62 4.62 -20.19 -4.78
CA HIS A 62 4.20 -20.74 -6.06
C HIS A 62 3.94 -19.61 -7.06
N ARG A 63 4.56 -19.65 -8.24
CA ARG A 63 4.41 -18.59 -9.23
C ARG A 63 3.07 -18.69 -9.96
N ILE A 64 2.26 -17.62 -9.87
CA ILE A 64 0.98 -17.50 -10.56
C ILE A 64 1.14 -16.71 -11.86
N TYR A 65 0.48 -17.18 -12.91
CA TYR A 65 0.44 -16.55 -14.22
C TYR A 65 -1.03 -16.28 -14.59
N PRO A 66 -1.50 -15.02 -14.58
CA PRO A 66 -2.88 -14.72 -14.94
C PRO A 66 -3.29 -15.19 -16.32
N GLU A 67 -2.31 -15.33 -17.24
CA GLU A 67 -2.52 -15.85 -18.60
C GLU A 67 -2.60 -17.39 -18.67
N LYS A 68 -2.31 -18.08 -17.55
CA LYS A 68 -2.35 -19.54 -17.44
C LYS A 68 -3.17 -19.94 -16.21
N PRO A 69 -4.50 -20.07 -16.34
CA PRO A 69 -5.38 -20.40 -15.21
C PRO A 69 -4.94 -21.65 -14.46
N SER A 70 -4.39 -22.64 -15.15
CA SER A 70 -3.84 -23.87 -14.53
C SER A 70 -2.81 -23.56 -13.44
N SER A 71 -2.04 -22.47 -13.56
CA SER A 71 -1.07 -22.09 -12.52
C SER A 71 -1.72 -21.79 -11.16
N LEU A 72 -2.96 -21.36 -11.13
CA LEU A 72 -3.72 -21.17 -9.90
C LEU A 72 -4.27 -22.51 -9.38
N PHE A 73 -4.85 -23.33 -10.27
CA PHE A 73 -5.48 -24.59 -9.90
C PHE A 73 -4.52 -25.70 -9.40
N ILE A 74 -3.27 -25.68 -9.87
CA ILE A 74 -2.24 -26.61 -9.41
C ILE A 74 -1.46 -26.08 -8.19
N SER A 75 -1.77 -24.86 -7.72
CA SER A 75 -1.14 -24.25 -6.55
C SER A 75 -1.90 -24.62 -5.27
N HIS A 76 -1.40 -24.15 -4.13
CA HIS A 76 -2.09 -24.22 -2.84
C HIS A 76 -3.11 -23.09 -2.64
N PHE A 77 -3.65 -22.50 -3.71
CA PHE A 77 -4.65 -21.44 -3.58
C PHE A 77 -5.96 -21.98 -3.02
N ASP A 78 -6.42 -21.40 -1.93
CA ASP A 78 -7.71 -21.74 -1.32
C ASP A 78 -8.78 -20.75 -1.78
N PHE A 79 -9.74 -21.22 -2.56
CA PHE A 79 -10.81 -20.40 -3.16
C PHE A 79 -11.82 -19.87 -2.12
N ASN A 80 -11.81 -20.39 -0.90
CA ASN A 80 -12.69 -19.98 0.20
C ASN A 80 -12.05 -18.96 1.14
N LYS A 81 -10.75 -18.66 0.94
CA LYS A 81 -9.99 -17.73 1.79
C LYS A 81 -9.76 -16.40 1.09
N ASP A 82 -9.63 -15.35 1.89
CA ASP A 82 -9.25 -14.01 1.42
C ASP A 82 -7.90 -14.01 0.70
N VAL A 83 -7.70 -13.00 -0.13
CA VAL A 83 -6.48 -12.77 -0.90
C VAL A 83 -5.86 -11.42 -0.52
N LYS A 84 -4.64 -11.43 -0.05
CA LYS A 84 -3.83 -10.23 0.24
C LYS A 84 -2.75 -10.09 -0.82
N ILE A 85 -2.73 -8.97 -1.54
CA ILE A 85 -1.74 -8.69 -2.59
C ILE A 85 -0.76 -7.65 -2.05
N LEU A 86 0.52 -8.02 -1.90
CA LEU A 86 1.58 -7.18 -1.34
C LEU A 86 2.49 -6.63 -2.45
N ILE A 87 2.65 -5.29 -2.52
CA ILE A 87 3.45 -4.62 -3.56
C ILE A 87 4.57 -3.82 -2.91
N HIS A 88 5.83 -4.25 -3.12
CA HIS A 88 7.00 -3.58 -2.55
C HIS A 88 7.35 -2.25 -3.24
N GLY A 89 8.22 -1.45 -2.61
CA GLY A 89 8.68 -0.17 -3.12
C GLY A 89 10.03 -0.23 -3.88
N TRP A 90 10.63 0.94 -4.04
CA TRP A 90 11.90 1.15 -4.74
C TRP A 90 13.07 0.40 -4.06
N LYS A 91 13.98 -0.14 -4.88
CA LYS A 91 15.16 -0.93 -4.46
C LYS A 91 14.81 -2.11 -3.55
N ASN A 92 13.64 -2.69 -3.75
CA ASN A 92 13.18 -3.90 -3.06
C ASN A 92 12.89 -5.03 -4.04
N THR A 93 12.63 -6.19 -3.49
CA THR A 93 12.22 -7.42 -4.19
C THR A 93 11.04 -8.04 -3.47
N GLY A 94 10.41 -9.05 -4.05
CA GLY A 94 9.36 -9.82 -3.38
C GLY A 94 9.80 -10.45 -2.06
N ASN A 95 11.10 -10.75 -1.91
CA ASN A 95 11.68 -11.31 -0.67
C ASN A 95 12.25 -10.24 0.29
N SER A 96 11.90 -8.95 0.12
CA SER A 96 12.29 -7.89 1.04
C SER A 96 11.59 -8.01 2.40
N THR A 97 12.10 -7.27 3.41
CA THR A 97 11.54 -7.30 4.77
C THR A 97 10.03 -7.05 4.78
N PHE A 98 9.54 -6.06 4.02
CA PHE A 98 8.11 -5.79 3.90
C PHE A 98 7.33 -7.02 3.44
N GLY A 99 7.73 -7.62 2.29
CA GLY A 99 7.05 -8.79 1.73
C GLY A 99 7.04 -9.96 2.70
N ARG A 100 8.17 -10.26 3.34
CA ARG A 100 8.29 -11.37 4.29
C ARG A 100 7.47 -11.15 5.56
N THR A 101 7.68 -10.02 6.26
CA THR A 101 7.08 -9.84 7.59
C THR A 101 5.56 -9.71 7.52
N VAL A 102 5.03 -9.00 6.52
CA VAL A 102 3.58 -8.84 6.36
C VAL A 102 2.94 -10.15 5.87
N LYS A 103 3.59 -10.86 4.93
CA LYS A 103 3.16 -12.19 4.50
C LYS A 103 3.11 -13.18 5.64
N ASP A 104 4.18 -13.27 6.44
CA ASP A 104 4.27 -14.21 7.56
C ASP A 104 3.19 -13.92 8.63
N ALA A 105 2.93 -12.64 8.92
CA ALA A 105 1.86 -12.25 9.84
C ALA A 105 0.47 -12.69 9.32
N TYR A 106 0.16 -12.44 8.05
CA TYR A 106 -1.11 -12.85 7.47
C TYR A 106 -1.31 -14.37 7.47
N ILE A 107 -0.29 -15.12 7.09
CA ILE A 107 -0.39 -16.58 7.05
C ILE A 107 -0.56 -17.14 8.46
N SER A 108 0.25 -16.67 9.43
CA SER A 108 0.22 -17.18 10.80
C SER A 108 -1.04 -16.80 11.57
N GLN A 109 -1.62 -15.62 11.31
CA GLN A 109 -2.76 -15.11 12.08
C GLN A 109 -4.11 -15.37 11.42
N MET A 110 -4.16 -15.38 10.09
CA MET A 110 -5.42 -15.42 9.36
C MET A 110 -5.52 -16.60 8.37
N GLY A 111 -4.41 -17.29 8.06
CA GLY A 111 -4.38 -18.43 7.15
C GLY A 111 -4.88 -18.12 5.73
N VAL A 112 -4.71 -16.90 5.25
CA VAL A 112 -5.22 -16.40 3.96
C VAL A 112 -4.25 -16.66 2.81
N ASN A 113 -4.72 -16.52 1.57
CA ASN A 113 -3.84 -16.48 0.41
C ASN A 113 -3.06 -15.16 0.37
N VAL A 114 -1.74 -15.21 0.29
CA VAL A 114 -0.91 -14.00 0.13
C VAL A 114 -0.18 -14.05 -1.19
N ILE A 115 -0.39 -13.05 -2.05
CA ILE A 115 0.32 -12.91 -3.32
C ILE A 115 1.31 -11.75 -3.21
N VAL A 116 2.60 -12.07 -3.29
CA VAL A 116 3.66 -11.06 -3.29
C VAL A 116 4.00 -10.71 -4.74
N VAL A 117 3.87 -9.43 -5.06
CA VAL A 117 4.24 -8.87 -6.38
C VAL A 117 5.71 -8.51 -6.35
N ASP A 118 6.51 -9.16 -7.18
CA ASP A 118 7.93 -8.83 -7.35
C ASP A 118 8.16 -8.15 -8.72
N TRP A 119 8.51 -6.88 -8.65
CA TRP A 119 8.82 -6.05 -9.82
C TRP A 119 10.25 -5.51 -9.78
N HIS A 120 11.18 -6.28 -9.18
CA HIS A 120 12.55 -5.85 -8.91
C HIS A 120 13.28 -5.31 -10.13
N LYS A 121 13.05 -5.86 -11.33
CA LYS A 121 13.69 -5.39 -12.57
C LYS A 121 13.44 -3.90 -12.88
N LEU A 122 12.31 -3.36 -12.45
CA LEU A 122 11.99 -1.95 -12.58
C LEU A 122 12.26 -1.17 -11.29
N SER A 123 12.09 -1.80 -10.12
CA SER A 123 12.29 -1.13 -8.83
C SER A 123 13.75 -0.81 -8.53
N ILE A 124 14.72 -1.55 -9.08
CA ILE A 124 16.17 -1.31 -8.85
C ILE A 124 16.74 -0.18 -9.70
N LEU A 125 16.02 0.30 -10.69
CA LEU A 125 16.45 1.40 -11.53
C LEU A 125 16.68 2.68 -10.71
N ALA A 126 17.31 3.70 -11.32
CA ALA A 126 17.34 5.03 -10.71
C ALA A 126 15.91 5.49 -10.40
N TYR A 127 15.69 6.15 -9.26
CA TYR A 127 14.38 6.43 -8.68
C TYR A 127 13.39 7.04 -9.69
N HIS A 128 13.83 8.07 -10.44
CA HIS A 128 13.00 8.72 -11.46
C HIS A 128 12.57 7.78 -12.59
N ARG A 129 13.37 6.75 -12.89
CA ARG A 129 13.02 5.71 -13.88
C ARG A 129 12.02 4.72 -13.30
N SER A 130 12.21 4.28 -12.04
CA SER A 130 11.24 3.44 -11.37
C SER A 130 9.87 4.10 -11.28
N CYS A 131 9.80 5.38 -10.87
CA CYS A 131 8.56 6.17 -10.88
C CYS A 131 7.88 6.21 -12.26
N ARG A 132 8.68 6.38 -13.32
CA ARG A 132 8.16 6.48 -14.69
C ARG A 132 7.55 5.18 -15.22
N HIS A 133 7.92 4.03 -14.66
CA HIS A 133 7.51 2.72 -15.12
C HIS A 133 6.54 2.01 -14.17
N MET A 134 6.05 2.68 -13.12
CA MET A 134 5.06 2.11 -12.20
C MET A 134 3.78 1.66 -12.92
N ASP A 135 3.35 2.39 -13.93
CA ASP A 135 2.17 2.07 -14.74
C ASP A 135 2.25 0.71 -15.43
N MET A 136 3.44 0.29 -15.87
CA MET A 136 3.63 -1.06 -16.45
C MET A 136 3.40 -2.16 -15.41
N VAL A 137 3.83 -1.93 -14.17
CA VAL A 137 3.60 -2.85 -13.05
C VAL A 137 2.13 -2.84 -12.65
N ALA A 138 1.52 -1.65 -12.58
CA ALA A 138 0.13 -1.47 -12.19
C ALA A 138 -0.84 -2.19 -13.15
N VAL A 139 -0.60 -2.12 -14.46
CA VAL A 139 -1.37 -2.90 -15.45
C VAL A 139 -1.29 -4.40 -15.18
N ARG A 140 -0.11 -4.91 -14.80
CA ARG A 140 0.05 -6.33 -14.45
C ARG A 140 -0.71 -6.70 -13.18
N VAL A 141 -0.70 -5.82 -12.17
CA VAL A 141 -1.48 -6.00 -10.93
C VAL A 141 -2.99 -5.98 -11.24
N ALA A 142 -3.43 -5.07 -12.11
CA ALA A 142 -4.84 -5.03 -12.54
C ALA A 142 -5.26 -6.32 -13.28
N ILE A 143 -4.41 -6.85 -14.17
CA ILE A 143 -4.66 -8.14 -14.84
C ILE A 143 -4.74 -9.27 -13.82
N LEU A 144 -3.86 -9.30 -12.81
CA LEU A 144 -3.94 -10.28 -11.71
C LEU A 144 -5.26 -10.13 -10.93
N TYR A 145 -5.64 -8.92 -10.56
CA TYR A 145 -6.90 -8.65 -9.87
C TYR A 145 -8.09 -9.15 -10.70
N ASP A 146 -8.18 -8.76 -11.98
CA ASP A 146 -9.28 -9.15 -12.87
C ASP A 146 -9.32 -10.67 -13.11
N PHE A 147 -8.16 -11.32 -13.11
CA PHE A 147 -8.06 -12.78 -13.16
C PHE A 147 -8.64 -13.42 -11.89
N LEU A 148 -8.21 -12.98 -10.71
CA LEU A 148 -8.69 -13.50 -9.42
C LEU A 148 -10.19 -13.27 -9.23
N ARG A 149 -10.73 -12.14 -9.74
CA ARG A 149 -12.15 -11.80 -9.69
C ARG A 149 -13.07 -12.77 -10.47
N GLN A 150 -12.51 -13.69 -11.20
CA GLN A 150 -13.29 -14.79 -11.82
C GLN A 150 -13.61 -15.89 -10.80
N TYR A 151 -12.85 -15.98 -9.71
CA TYR A 151 -12.89 -17.10 -8.78
C TYR A 151 -13.26 -16.69 -7.35
N VAL A 152 -12.93 -15.46 -6.94
CA VAL A 152 -13.18 -15.00 -5.57
C VAL A 152 -13.99 -13.71 -5.54
N ALA A 153 -14.72 -13.50 -4.45
CA ALA A 153 -15.52 -12.30 -4.24
C ALA A 153 -14.63 -11.04 -4.16
N ARG A 154 -15.18 -9.90 -4.59
CA ARG A 154 -14.47 -8.63 -4.57
C ARG A 154 -13.98 -8.25 -3.17
N ARG A 155 -14.82 -8.45 -2.16
CA ARG A 155 -14.51 -8.15 -0.75
C ARG A 155 -13.37 -9.00 -0.19
N ALA A 156 -13.11 -10.16 -0.80
CA ALA A 156 -12.02 -11.03 -0.40
C ALA A 156 -10.63 -10.54 -0.83
N ILE A 157 -10.53 -9.55 -1.76
CA ILE A 157 -9.24 -9.09 -2.28
C ILE A 157 -8.87 -7.73 -1.69
N HIS A 158 -7.74 -7.68 -0.98
CA HIS A 158 -7.14 -6.49 -0.41
C HIS A 158 -5.74 -6.28 -0.98
N ILE A 159 -5.44 -5.08 -1.49
CA ILE A 159 -4.14 -4.74 -2.05
C ILE A 159 -3.40 -3.82 -1.08
N ILE A 160 -2.18 -4.19 -0.70
CA ILE A 160 -1.34 -3.47 0.24
C ILE A 160 -0.04 -3.07 -0.45
N GLY A 161 0.23 -1.79 -0.56
CA GLY A 161 1.43 -1.26 -1.19
C GLY A 161 2.29 -0.46 -0.22
N HIS A 162 3.62 -0.65 -0.27
CA HIS A 162 4.57 0.16 0.47
C HIS A 162 5.34 1.09 -0.46
N SER A 163 5.48 2.38 -0.07
CA SER A 163 6.30 3.35 -0.82
C SER A 163 5.80 3.52 -2.27
N LEU A 164 6.63 3.30 -3.31
CA LEU A 164 6.20 3.27 -4.71
C LEU A 164 5.14 2.20 -4.98
N GLY A 165 5.15 1.09 -4.23
CA GLY A 165 4.14 0.03 -4.34
C GLY A 165 2.72 0.50 -3.98
N ALA A 166 2.58 1.51 -3.11
CA ALA A 166 1.29 2.11 -2.81
C ALA A 166 0.71 2.83 -4.04
N HIS A 167 1.56 3.53 -4.79
CA HIS A 167 1.13 4.19 -6.03
C HIS A 167 0.85 3.18 -7.15
N VAL A 168 1.63 2.10 -7.22
CA VAL A 168 1.32 0.97 -8.13
C VAL A 168 -0.07 0.40 -7.83
N ALA A 169 -0.43 0.23 -6.55
CA ALA A 169 -1.76 -0.23 -6.14
C ALA A 169 -2.86 0.73 -6.59
N GLY A 170 -2.68 2.04 -6.38
CA GLY A 170 -3.63 3.06 -6.82
C GLY A 170 -3.81 3.06 -8.33
N ILE A 171 -2.71 3.15 -9.10
CA ILE A 171 -2.77 3.12 -10.58
C ILE A 171 -3.42 1.81 -11.08
N ALA A 172 -3.23 0.69 -10.39
CA ALA A 172 -3.94 -0.55 -10.73
C ALA A 172 -5.45 -0.38 -10.53
N GLY A 173 -5.88 0.29 -9.46
CA GLY A 173 -7.29 0.62 -9.20
C GLY A 173 -7.93 1.47 -10.30
N GLU A 174 -7.17 2.39 -10.92
CA GLU A 174 -7.65 3.19 -12.05
C GLU A 174 -7.97 2.34 -13.30
N VAL A 175 -7.34 1.17 -13.47
CA VAL A 175 -7.36 0.41 -14.75
C VAL A 175 -7.98 -0.97 -14.67
N VAL A 176 -8.41 -1.46 -13.49
CA VAL A 176 -9.14 -2.73 -13.35
C VAL A 176 -10.45 -2.71 -14.13
N GLN A 177 -10.85 -3.89 -14.67
CA GLN A 177 -12.03 -4.03 -15.53
C GLN A 177 -13.20 -4.75 -14.84
N ARG A 178 -12.93 -5.58 -13.81
CA ARG A 178 -13.94 -6.40 -13.13
C ARG A 178 -14.48 -5.77 -11.84
N GLY A 179 -14.77 -4.46 -11.92
CA GLY A 179 -15.29 -3.67 -10.82
C GLY A 179 -14.19 -3.09 -9.93
N LYS A 180 -14.51 -2.01 -9.24
CA LYS A 180 -13.61 -1.24 -8.38
C LYS A 180 -12.98 -2.15 -7.31
N ILE A 181 -11.71 -1.97 -7.01
CA ILE A 181 -11.03 -2.68 -5.91
C ILE A 181 -11.77 -2.38 -4.59
N TYR A 182 -11.97 -3.38 -3.75
CA TYR A 182 -12.70 -3.19 -2.50
C TYR A 182 -11.89 -2.39 -1.48
N ARG A 183 -10.59 -2.77 -1.25
CA ARG A 183 -9.70 -2.05 -0.35
C ARG A 183 -8.28 -1.96 -0.89
N ILE A 184 -7.70 -0.75 -0.78
CA ILE A 184 -6.26 -0.53 -0.95
C ILE A 184 -5.72 0.09 0.35
N THR A 185 -4.61 -0.46 0.87
CA THR A 185 -3.85 0.14 1.97
C THR A 185 -2.52 0.67 1.46
N GLY A 186 -2.28 1.97 1.62
CA GLY A 186 -1.02 2.64 1.32
C GLY A 186 -0.14 2.78 2.55
N LEU A 187 1.02 2.11 2.56
CA LEU A 187 1.99 2.16 3.67
C LEU A 187 3.10 3.15 3.33
N ASP A 188 3.03 4.34 3.93
CA ASP A 188 3.88 5.49 3.68
C ASP A 188 4.17 5.70 2.19
N PRO A 189 3.12 6.02 1.39
CA PRO A 189 3.25 6.21 -0.05
C PRO A 189 4.37 7.17 -0.40
N ALA A 190 5.17 6.88 -1.44
CA ALA A 190 6.36 7.65 -1.77
C ALA A 190 6.05 9.13 -2.09
N GLY A 191 6.78 10.06 -1.46
CA GLY A 191 6.60 11.51 -1.65
C GLY A 191 7.40 12.12 -2.81
N PRO A 192 8.72 11.90 -2.88
CA PRO A 192 9.58 12.57 -3.86
C PRO A 192 9.14 12.32 -5.30
N MET A 193 9.11 13.37 -6.12
CA MET A 193 8.62 13.41 -7.51
C MET A 193 7.12 13.12 -7.69
N ILE A 194 6.51 12.31 -6.82
CA ILE A 194 5.10 11.90 -6.92
C ILE A 194 4.17 13.01 -6.42
N SER A 195 4.57 13.79 -5.42
CA SER A 195 3.78 14.89 -4.86
C SER A 195 3.40 15.98 -5.88
N LYS A 196 4.10 16.04 -7.02
CA LYS A 196 3.83 16.95 -8.13
C LYS A 196 2.93 16.35 -9.21
N ILE A 197 2.61 15.05 -9.12
CA ILE A 197 1.75 14.35 -10.07
C ILE A 197 0.30 14.61 -9.65
N ARG A 198 -0.58 14.80 -10.63
CA ARG A 198 -2.02 14.86 -10.42
C ARG A 198 -2.53 13.51 -9.90
N THR A 199 -3.76 13.46 -9.40
CA THR A 199 -4.41 12.26 -8.85
C THR A 199 -4.24 11.04 -9.76
N HIS A 200 -4.43 11.20 -11.06
CA HIS A 200 -4.13 10.14 -12.01
C HIS A 200 -2.62 9.86 -12.08
N GLY A 201 -2.23 8.61 -11.85
CA GLY A 201 -0.84 8.15 -11.87
C GLY A 201 -0.18 8.11 -10.48
N ARG A 202 -0.96 8.18 -9.40
CA ARG A 202 -0.57 7.92 -8.02
C ARG A 202 -1.77 7.42 -7.22
N LEU A 203 -1.53 6.94 -5.99
CA LEU A 203 -2.62 6.57 -5.09
C LEU A 203 -3.55 7.74 -4.81
N ASP A 204 -4.85 7.49 -4.91
CA ASP A 204 -5.94 8.43 -4.61
C ASP A 204 -7.13 7.68 -4.01
N LYS A 205 -8.01 8.38 -3.29
CA LYS A 205 -9.20 7.76 -2.69
C LYS A 205 -10.17 7.16 -3.73
N GLU A 206 -10.14 7.65 -4.97
CA GLU A 206 -11.02 7.14 -6.03
C GLU A 206 -10.57 5.78 -6.61
N ASP A 207 -9.37 5.29 -6.28
CA ASP A 207 -8.80 4.06 -6.84
C ASP A 207 -9.42 2.77 -6.27
N ALA A 208 -10.07 2.85 -5.10
CA ALA A 208 -10.78 1.73 -4.49
C ALA A 208 -12.09 2.19 -3.84
N GLU A 209 -12.97 1.27 -3.42
CA GLU A 209 -14.12 1.62 -2.61
C GLU A 209 -13.70 2.19 -1.25
N PHE A 210 -12.61 1.65 -0.72
CA PHE A 210 -11.99 2.15 0.49
C PHE A 210 -10.47 2.18 0.35
N VAL A 211 -9.88 3.34 0.59
CA VAL A 211 -8.42 3.55 0.62
C VAL A 211 -8.05 4.04 2.00
N ASP A 212 -7.18 3.31 2.69
CA ASP A 212 -6.58 3.72 3.96
C ASP A 212 -5.07 3.88 3.80
N VAL A 213 -4.51 4.86 4.49
CA VAL A 213 -3.10 5.21 4.36
C VAL A 213 -2.46 5.40 5.74
N ILE A 214 -1.25 4.85 5.93
CA ILE A 214 -0.44 5.06 7.13
C ILE A 214 0.78 5.89 6.77
N HIS A 215 0.84 7.14 7.24
CA HIS A 215 1.93 8.09 7.00
C HIS A 215 2.94 8.04 8.15
N THR A 216 4.22 7.83 7.86
CA THR A 216 5.27 7.74 8.89
C THR A 216 6.54 8.53 8.57
N SER A 217 6.75 8.92 7.31
CA SER A 217 7.94 9.67 6.86
C SER A 217 7.58 10.85 5.94
N GLY A 218 6.46 11.51 6.24
CA GLY A 218 5.97 12.67 5.47
C GLY A 218 7.00 13.78 5.36
N PHE A 219 7.03 14.47 4.22
CA PHE A 219 8.00 15.50 3.80
C PHE A 219 9.43 14.98 3.51
N MET A 220 9.74 13.71 3.79
CA MET A 220 11.02 13.10 3.46
C MET A 220 10.83 12.03 2.37
N LEU A 221 10.71 10.77 2.74
CA LEU A 221 10.46 9.68 1.77
C LEU A 221 8.98 9.46 1.49
N GLY A 222 8.12 9.79 2.45
CA GLY A 222 6.68 9.61 2.38
C GLY A 222 5.91 10.85 1.91
N PHE A 223 4.73 10.61 1.37
CA PHE A 223 3.73 11.62 1.08
C PHE A 223 3.07 12.07 2.39
N TYR A 224 2.82 13.37 2.58
CA TYR A 224 2.23 13.89 3.82
C TYR A 224 0.76 14.26 3.70
N SER A 225 0.35 14.79 2.54
CA SER A 225 -1.05 15.16 2.32
C SER A 225 -1.94 13.91 2.28
N PRO A 226 -3.21 14.02 2.69
CA PRO A 226 -4.16 12.92 2.59
C PRO A 226 -4.25 12.36 1.16
N LEU A 227 -4.34 11.05 1.06
CA LEU A 227 -4.47 10.31 -0.21
C LEU A 227 -5.67 9.36 -0.19
N GLY A 228 -6.10 8.94 1.00
CA GLY A 228 -7.15 7.96 1.21
C GLY A 228 -8.49 8.58 1.62
N HIS A 229 -9.43 7.70 1.90
CA HIS A 229 -10.60 8.00 2.70
C HIS A 229 -10.16 8.20 4.16
N ALA A 230 -9.35 7.28 4.68
CA ALA A 230 -8.81 7.33 6.03
C ALA A 230 -7.28 7.44 6.00
N ASP A 231 -6.74 8.56 6.49
CA ASP A 231 -5.31 8.83 6.55
C ASP A 231 -4.84 8.86 7.99
N PHE A 232 -3.99 7.90 8.37
CA PHE A 232 -3.45 7.76 9.73
C PHE A 232 -2.05 8.35 9.83
N TYR A 233 -1.83 9.09 10.92
CA TYR A 233 -0.58 9.82 11.18
C TYR A 233 0.01 9.42 12.54
N PRO A 234 0.60 8.20 12.66
CA PRO A 234 1.32 7.80 13.87
C PRO A 234 2.43 8.81 14.19
N ASN A 235 2.44 9.36 15.44
CA ASN A 235 3.45 10.31 15.92
C ASN A 235 3.68 11.48 14.95
N LYS A 236 2.58 12.10 14.50
CA LYS A 236 2.56 13.21 13.52
C LYS A 236 2.71 12.77 12.04
N GLY A 237 3.03 11.52 11.75
CA GLY A 237 3.21 11.05 10.36
C GLY A 237 4.50 11.53 9.68
N THR A 238 5.47 12.00 10.43
CA THR A 238 6.75 12.54 9.92
C THR A 238 7.94 11.75 10.48
N PRO A 239 9.16 11.88 9.93
CA PRO A 239 10.35 11.45 10.63
C PRO A 239 10.45 12.25 11.94
N ILE A 240 10.96 11.83 12.96
CA ILE A 240 11.66 10.71 13.48
C ILE A 240 10.64 9.89 14.27
N GLN A 241 10.26 8.75 13.76
CA GLN A 241 9.34 7.87 14.48
C GLN A 241 9.99 7.31 15.75
N PRO A 242 9.22 7.07 16.84
CA PRO A 242 9.76 6.53 18.08
C PRO A 242 10.62 5.28 17.85
N GLY A 243 11.82 5.25 18.42
CA GLY A 243 12.79 4.16 18.26
C GLY A 243 13.67 4.22 17.02
N CYS A 244 13.46 5.20 16.11
CA CYS A 244 14.30 5.36 14.94
C CYS A 244 15.61 6.15 15.16
N GLY A 245 15.79 6.77 16.33
CA GLY A 245 17.00 7.55 16.62
C GLY A 245 17.22 8.68 15.60
N VAL A 246 18.46 8.88 15.17
CA VAL A 246 18.82 9.86 14.15
C VAL A 246 18.48 9.30 12.76
N ASP A 247 17.34 9.70 12.21
CA ASP A 247 16.81 9.22 10.94
C ASP A 247 16.87 10.34 9.86
N VAL A 248 18.09 10.71 9.49
CA VAL A 248 18.40 11.90 8.65
C VAL A 248 17.66 11.88 7.31
N VAL A 249 17.48 10.71 6.71
CA VAL A 249 16.80 10.55 5.42
C VAL A 249 15.41 9.91 5.54
N GLY A 250 14.93 9.69 6.76
CA GLY A 250 13.59 9.15 7.02
C GLY A 250 13.42 7.67 6.68
N ARG A 251 14.50 6.89 6.52
CA ARG A 251 14.41 5.47 6.12
C ARG A 251 13.79 4.57 7.19
N CYS A 252 14.17 4.75 8.44
CA CYS A 252 13.62 4.00 9.56
C CYS A 252 12.13 4.33 9.69
N SER A 253 11.82 5.61 9.70
CA SER A 253 10.43 6.09 9.75
C SER A 253 9.60 5.59 8.59
N HIS A 254 10.16 5.57 7.36
CA HIS A 254 9.50 5.03 6.18
C HIS A 254 9.12 3.54 6.34
N ARG A 255 9.99 2.76 6.94
CA ARG A 255 9.74 1.34 7.23
C ARG A 255 8.76 1.14 8.39
N ARG A 256 8.63 2.11 9.29
CA ARG A 256 7.74 2.01 10.43
C ARG A 256 6.29 1.78 10.00
N SER A 257 5.86 2.28 8.84
CA SER A 257 4.51 2.09 8.31
C SER A 257 4.15 0.60 8.19
N TYR A 258 5.01 -0.20 7.59
CA TYR A 258 4.72 -1.63 7.45
C TYR A 258 4.97 -2.44 8.73
N HIS A 259 5.82 -1.99 9.65
CA HIS A 259 5.94 -2.63 10.96
C HIS A 259 4.67 -2.43 11.79
N LEU A 260 4.10 -1.22 11.78
CA LEU A 260 2.83 -0.94 12.45
C LEU A 260 1.69 -1.73 11.79
N PHE A 261 1.65 -1.76 10.47
CA PHE A 261 0.64 -2.52 9.75
C PHE A 261 0.75 -4.03 10.02
N GLN A 262 1.98 -4.59 9.97
CA GLN A 262 2.22 -5.98 10.32
C GLN A 262 1.72 -6.31 11.74
N GLU A 263 2.01 -5.46 12.72
CA GLU A 263 1.56 -5.67 14.09
C GLU A 263 0.04 -5.57 14.21
N SER A 264 -0.62 -4.72 13.41
CA SER A 264 -2.08 -4.60 13.40
C SER A 264 -2.83 -5.82 12.87
N ILE A 265 -2.14 -6.78 12.24
CA ILE A 265 -2.73 -8.05 11.80
C ILE A 265 -3.02 -8.95 13.00
N PHE A 266 -2.28 -8.78 14.10
CA PHE A 266 -2.52 -9.53 15.33
C PHE A 266 -3.71 -8.95 16.09
N ASN A 267 -4.65 -9.79 16.51
CA ASN A 267 -5.86 -9.35 17.22
C ASN A 267 -5.58 -8.66 18.57
N SER A 268 -4.38 -8.84 19.14
CA SER A 268 -3.96 -8.20 20.38
C SER A 268 -3.63 -6.72 20.23
N SER A 269 -3.44 -6.21 19.00
CA SER A 269 -3.07 -4.82 18.74
C SER A 269 -4.27 -4.03 18.23
N GLU A 270 -4.61 -2.95 18.90
CA GLU A 270 -5.77 -2.13 18.56
C GLU A 270 -5.42 -0.87 17.76
N PHE A 271 -4.24 -0.29 17.98
CA PHE A 271 -3.78 0.95 17.35
C PHE A 271 -4.87 2.02 17.25
N MET A 272 -5.49 2.35 18.40
CA MET A 272 -6.61 3.28 18.45
C MET A 272 -6.15 4.72 18.12
N ALA A 273 -6.76 5.32 17.13
CA ALA A 273 -6.49 6.66 16.62
C ALA A 273 -7.70 7.57 16.75
N LEU A 274 -7.46 8.84 17.05
CA LEU A 274 -8.50 9.87 17.14
C LEU A 274 -8.61 10.64 15.83
N GLN A 275 -9.83 10.89 15.39
CA GLN A 275 -10.10 11.79 14.27
C GLN A 275 -9.83 13.24 14.68
N CYS A 276 -8.92 13.91 13.96
CA CYS A 276 -8.51 15.28 14.25
C CYS A 276 -8.22 16.08 12.99
N GLN A 277 -8.30 17.39 13.06
CA GLN A 277 -7.90 18.26 11.96
C GLN A 277 -6.39 18.17 11.66
N ASN A 278 -5.57 18.12 12.72
CA ASN A 278 -4.10 18.05 12.61
C ASN A 278 -3.48 17.62 13.95
N TRP A 279 -2.17 17.37 13.93
CA TRP A 279 -1.39 16.97 15.10
C TRP A 279 -1.43 17.96 16.26
N LYS A 280 -1.49 19.28 15.98
CA LYS A 280 -1.58 20.30 17.03
C LYS A 280 -2.88 20.19 17.84
N HIS A 281 -4.01 19.89 17.16
CA HIS A 281 -5.28 19.62 17.84
C HIS A 281 -5.22 18.31 18.62
N PHE A 282 -4.59 17.28 18.06
CA PHE A 282 -4.39 16.00 18.75
C PHE A 282 -3.63 16.17 20.07
N VAL A 283 -2.47 16.87 20.07
CA VAL A 283 -1.67 17.11 21.26
C VAL A 283 -2.40 17.96 22.30
N LYS A 284 -3.27 18.89 21.85
CA LYS A 284 -4.07 19.77 22.74
C LYS A 284 -5.41 19.15 23.16
N ASN A 285 -5.64 17.86 22.87
CA ASN A 285 -6.90 17.16 23.16
C ASN A 285 -8.16 17.85 22.55
N LYS A 286 -8.01 18.50 21.39
CA LYS A 286 -9.08 19.20 20.66
C LYS A 286 -9.53 18.41 19.44
N CYS A 287 -9.75 17.10 19.61
CA CYS A 287 -10.22 16.18 18.57
C CYS A 287 -11.68 15.80 18.76
N PHE A 288 -12.26 15.21 17.73
CA PHE A 288 -13.55 14.54 17.88
C PHE A 288 -13.38 13.32 18.81
N PRO A 289 -14.33 13.04 19.71
CA PRO A 289 -14.21 11.94 20.68
C PRO A 289 -14.51 10.57 20.03
N THR A 290 -14.11 10.38 18.77
CA THR A 290 -14.34 9.16 18.00
C THR A 290 -13.01 8.46 17.76
N TRP A 291 -12.93 7.22 18.23
CA TRP A 291 -11.76 6.36 18.12
C TRP A 291 -11.96 5.34 17.01
N HIS A 292 -10.93 5.15 16.20
CA HIS A 292 -10.92 4.19 15.11
C HIS A 292 -9.63 3.39 15.09
N ARG A 293 -9.72 2.12 14.75
CA ARG A 293 -8.55 1.24 14.59
C ARG A 293 -7.78 1.59 13.32
N MET A 294 -6.46 1.68 13.42
CA MET A 294 -5.56 1.75 12.28
C MET A 294 -5.11 0.33 11.88
N GLY A 295 -4.91 0.09 10.59
CA GLY A 295 -4.30 -1.13 10.08
C GLY A 295 -5.30 -2.17 9.60
N GLU A 296 -5.01 -3.47 9.75
CA GLU A 296 -5.81 -4.52 9.12
C GLU A 296 -7.28 -4.50 9.54
N HIS A 297 -7.55 -4.31 10.83
CA HIS A 297 -8.89 -4.35 11.41
C HIS A 297 -9.61 -2.99 11.41
N ILE A 298 -9.31 -2.14 10.44
CA ILE A 298 -9.95 -0.84 10.27
C ILE A 298 -11.45 -0.98 10.03
N GLN A 299 -12.23 -0.06 10.57
CA GLN A 299 -13.65 0.06 10.27
C GLN A 299 -13.84 0.70 8.89
N TYR A 300 -14.60 0.06 8.02
CA TYR A 300 -14.92 0.59 6.70
C TYR A 300 -15.87 1.79 6.79
N GLY A 301 -15.73 2.72 5.82
CA GLY A 301 -16.62 3.89 5.70
C GLY A 301 -16.22 5.08 6.57
N ILE A 302 -15.10 5.01 7.30
CA ILE A 302 -14.57 6.18 8.01
C ILE A 302 -13.81 7.09 7.04
N GLU A 303 -13.90 8.40 7.23
CA GLU A 303 -13.21 9.40 6.42
C GLU A 303 -12.50 10.44 7.28
N GLY A 304 -11.30 10.84 6.86
CA GLY A 304 -10.57 11.95 7.47
C GLY A 304 -9.16 11.62 7.90
N LYS A 305 -8.63 12.45 8.82
CA LYS A 305 -7.27 12.32 9.37
C LYS A 305 -7.33 11.80 10.79
N PHE A 306 -6.55 10.77 11.07
CA PHE A 306 -6.53 10.06 12.34
C PHE A 306 -5.12 10.09 12.93
N PHE A 307 -5.02 10.41 14.21
CA PHE A 307 -3.75 10.58 14.90
C PHE A 307 -3.67 9.65 16.10
N LEU A 308 -2.48 9.08 16.32
CA LEU A 308 -2.18 8.20 17.43
C LEU A 308 -0.72 8.32 17.83
N ARG A 309 -0.38 7.82 19.02
CA ARG A 309 0.99 7.62 19.48
C ARG A 309 1.32 6.13 19.40
N THR A 310 2.61 5.81 19.21
CA THR A 310 3.12 4.44 19.25
C THR A 310 4.35 4.34 20.13
N ALA A 311 4.65 3.12 20.59
CA ALA A 311 5.85 2.83 21.37
C ALA A 311 7.13 2.86 20.52
N ARG A 312 8.29 2.86 21.21
CA ARG A 312 9.62 2.86 20.57
C ARG A 312 10.01 1.49 20.00
N LYS A 313 9.50 0.42 20.58
CA LYS A 313 9.76 -0.99 20.24
C LYS A 313 8.44 -1.74 20.16
N SER A 314 8.41 -2.85 19.43
CA SER A 314 7.28 -3.77 19.46
C SER A 314 7.13 -4.39 20.87
N PRO A 315 5.90 -4.50 21.35
CA PRO A 315 4.65 -4.06 20.74
C PRO A 315 4.60 -2.53 20.59
N PHE A 316 4.32 -2.06 19.35
CA PHE A 316 4.22 -0.62 19.07
C PHE A 316 2.89 -0.03 19.54
N ASP A 317 1.86 -0.83 19.66
CA ASP A 317 0.59 -0.40 20.23
C ASP A 317 0.78 -0.05 21.71
N VAL A 318 0.35 1.14 22.10
CA VAL A 318 0.43 1.61 23.49
C VAL A 318 -0.84 1.31 24.28
N GLY A 319 -1.84 0.71 23.63
CA GLY A 319 -3.15 0.44 24.20
C GLY A 319 -3.98 1.71 24.47
N TYR A 320 -5.27 1.57 24.34
CA TYR A 320 -6.25 2.65 24.52
C TYR A 320 -6.17 3.34 25.89
N THR A 321 -6.04 2.56 26.95
CA THR A 321 -6.02 3.06 28.34
C THR A 321 -4.77 3.87 28.67
N THR A 322 -3.63 3.54 28.09
CA THR A 322 -2.35 4.22 28.34
C THR A 322 -2.31 5.58 27.67
N ASP A 323 -2.83 5.70 26.44
CA ASP A 323 -2.92 6.99 25.74
C ASP A 323 -3.97 7.91 26.43
N LEU A 324 -5.07 7.35 26.91
CA LEU A 324 -6.05 8.11 27.70
C LEU A 324 -5.46 8.64 29.02
N LYS A 325 -4.74 7.82 29.78
CA LYS A 325 -4.08 8.22 31.03
C LYS A 325 -3.04 9.33 30.82
N SER A 326 -2.21 9.21 29.76
CA SER A 326 -1.24 10.25 29.41
C SER A 326 -1.89 11.59 29.05
N ARG A 327 -3.07 11.56 28.45
CA ARG A 327 -3.85 12.75 28.08
C ARG A 327 -4.48 13.41 29.29
N VAL A 328 -5.02 12.62 30.22
CA VAL A 328 -5.61 13.12 31.49
C VAL A 328 -4.54 13.74 32.38
N HIS A 329 -3.37 13.12 32.49
CA HIS A 329 -2.24 13.65 33.28
C HIS A 329 -1.74 15.01 32.75
N ASN A 330 -1.69 15.20 31.43
CA ASN A 330 -1.34 16.48 30.83
C ASN A 330 -2.39 17.58 31.07
N LEU A 331 -3.66 17.22 31.24
CA LEU A 331 -4.72 18.19 31.57
C LEU A 331 -4.61 18.69 33.01
N THR A 332 -4.27 17.81 33.96
CA THR A 332 -4.07 18.16 35.36
C THR A 332 -2.82 19.01 35.59
N THR A 333 -1.75 18.76 34.82
CA THR A 333 -0.52 19.57 34.90
C THR A 333 -0.66 20.96 34.26
N ILE A 334 -1.56 21.15 33.33
CA ILE A 334 -1.86 22.49 32.77
C ILE A 334 -2.75 23.29 33.73
N SER A 335 -3.69 22.64 34.41
CA SER A 335 -4.57 23.31 35.41
C SER A 335 -3.79 23.81 36.63
N ASN A 336 -2.71 23.13 37.04
CA ASN A 336 -1.89 23.50 38.20
C ASN A 336 -0.80 24.53 37.86
N LYS A 337 -0.67 25.02 36.63
CA LYS A 337 0.26 26.10 36.24
C LYS A 337 -0.45 27.45 36.01
N THR A 338 -1.74 27.52 36.26
CA THR A 338 -2.57 28.73 36.09
C THR A 338 -3.29 29.15 37.41
N VAL A 339 -2.67 28.86 38.55
CA VAL A 339 -3.02 29.42 39.85
C VAL A 339 -1.84 30.18 40.43
#